data_f454130f9e39c9d25704ad9c5c71d2b7
#
_entry.id   f454130f9e39c9d25704ad9c5c71d2b7
#
_cell.length_a   1.000
_cell.length_b   1.000
_cell.length_c   1.000
_cell.angle_alpha   90.00
_cell.angle_beta   90.00
_cell.angle_gamma   90.00
#
_symmetry.space_group_name_H-M   'P 1'
#
loop_
_entity.id
_entity.type
_entity.pdbx_description
1 polymer ?
#
loop_
_entity_poly.entity_id
_entity_poly.type
_entity_poly.pdbx_seq_one_letter_code
_entity_poly.pdbx_strand_id
1 'polypeptide(L)'
;MLKPALLNVDALHFGYPDALLFGGLSFQIHPGVTLLRGGDGCGKSTLLRLLAGAIEPQSGTLCINNVSAHEQPGVYRAQVFWADPQSTAFEQTTVRDYFAVQSSQHAGFDQQMLASAIEGLGLEPHIHKALFMLSTGTKRKVWLAAAFACGAAITLLDEPFTALDGPSIAFVMQQLTNAARQTQRAYVLADYVAPAAIALASVIDVGEQAA
;
A
#
# COMPACT_ATOMS: atom_id res chain seq x y z
N MET A 1 13.55 21.47 -6.64
CA MET A 1 13.52 20.49 -7.74
C MET A 1 12.55 19.38 -7.35
N LEU A 2 11.62 19.02 -8.23
CA LEU A 2 10.76 17.85 -8.04
C LEU A 2 11.63 16.60 -8.00
N LYS A 3 11.38 15.71 -7.02
CA LYS A 3 12.05 14.41 -6.95
C LYS A 3 11.64 13.56 -8.18
N PRO A 4 12.49 12.70 -8.74
CA PRO A 4 12.08 11.83 -9.85
C PRO A 4 10.91 10.93 -9.42
N ALA A 5 10.02 10.63 -10.35
CA ALA A 5 8.91 9.72 -10.11
C ALA A 5 9.42 8.30 -9.89
N LEU A 6 8.88 7.61 -8.89
CA LEU A 6 9.16 6.20 -8.62
C LEU A 6 8.22 5.30 -9.43
N LEU A 7 6.95 5.67 -9.57
CA LEU A 7 5.97 4.93 -10.34
C LEU A 7 5.33 5.86 -11.36
N ASN A 8 5.24 5.38 -12.61
CA ASN A 8 4.56 6.04 -13.71
C ASN A 8 3.38 5.17 -14.15
N VAL A 9 2.22 5.76 -14.27
CA VAL A 9 1.01 5.19 -14.84
C VAL A 9 0.67 6.00 -16.09
N ASP A 10 0.55 5.34 -17.23
CA ASP A 10 0.26 6.01 -18.49
C ASP A 10 -0.90 5.33 -19.22
N ALA A 11 -1.91 6.14 -19.58
CA ALA A 11 -3.10 5.77 -20.31
C ALA A 11 -3.78 4.48 -19.80
N LEU A 12 -3.87 4.31 -18.49
CA LEU A 12 -4.42 3.13 -17.84
C LEU A 12 -5.92 2.99 -18.14
N HIS A 13 -6.30 1.86 -18.75
CA HIS A 13 -7.70 1.49 -18.95
C HIS A 13 -8.00 0.21 -18.17
N PHE A 14 -9.08 0.25 -17.40
CA PHE A 14 -9.59 -0.91 -16.70
C PHE A 14 -11.08 -0.75 -16.36
N GLY A 15 -11.82 -1.83 -16.54
CA GLY A 15 -13.22 -1.93 -16.12
C GLY A 15 -13.60 -3.38 -15.85
N TYR A 16 -14.64 -3.56 -15.05
CA TYR A 16 -15.35 -4.82 -14.94
C TYR A 16 -16.38 -4.94 -16.06
N PRO A 17 -16.98 -6.12 -16.33
CA PRO A 17 -17.87 -6.32 -17.47
C PRO A 17 -18.96 -5.25 -17.63
N ASP A 18 -19.48 -4.74 -16.49
CA ASP A 18 -20.62 -3.82 -16.46
C ASP A 18 -20.23 -2.38 -16.09
N ALA A 19 -18.93 -2.08 -15.85
CA ALA A 19 -18.50 -0.77 -15.35
C ALA A 19 -17.06 -0.43 -15.77
N LEU A 20 -16.91 0.61 -16.61
CA LEU A 20 -15.61 1.23 -16.84
C LEU A 20 -15.19 1.99 -15.57
N LEU A 21 -14.01 1.68 -15.03
CA LEU A 21 -13.45 2.40 -13.89
C LEU A 21 -12.41 3.44 -14.30
N PHE A 22 -11.53 3.09 -15.22
CA PHE A 22 -10.46 3.97 -15.68
C PHE A 22 -10.41 3.99 -17.20
N GLY A 23 -10.55 5.18 -17.79
CA GLY A 23 -10.58 5.40 -19.24
C GLY A 23 -9.40 6.25 -19.72
N GLY A 24 -8.16 5.80 -19.47
CA GLY A 24 -6.96 6.55 -19.87
C GLY A 24 -6.29 7.29 -18.69
N LEU A 25 -6.42 6.79 -17.48
CA LEU A 25 -5.85 7.39 -16.28
C LEU A 25 -4.33 7.46 -16.37
N SER A 26 -3.76 8.66 -16.20
CA SER A 26 -2.31 8.88 -16.21
C SER A 26 -1.88 9.74 -15.03
N PHE A 27 -0.86 9.29 -14.29
CA PHE A 27 -0.28 10.02 -13.17
C PHE A 27 1.11 9.50 -12.80
N GLN A 28 1.78 10.23 -11.92
CA GLN A 28 3.08 9.86 -11.37
C GLN A 28 3.04 9.83 -9.84
N ILE A 29 3.75 8.88 -9.24
CA ILE A 29 3.98 8.81 -7.80
C ILE A 29 5.43 9.13 -7.52
N HIS A 30 5.64 10.18 -6.75
CA HIS A 30 6.94 10.64 -6.27
C HIS A 30 7.23 10.12 -4.86
N PRO A 31 8.51 10.11 -4.42
CA PRO A 31 8.85 9.78 -3.04
C PRO A 31 8.08 10.63 -2.01
N GLY A 32 7.66 9.99 -0.92
CA GLY A 32 6.86 10.60 0.13
C GLY A 32 5.49 9.92 0.29
N VAL A 33 4.46 10.68 0.59
CA VAL A 33 3.10 10.16 0.80
C VAL A 33 2.16 10.73 -0.26
N THR A 34 1.50 9.86 -1.00
CA THR A 34 0.48 10.19 -2.00
C THR A 34 -0.88 9.72 -1.50
N LEU A 35 -1.91 10.56 -1.63
CA LEU A 35 -3.29 10.19 -1.36
C LEU A 35 -4.01 9.84 -2.66
N LEU A 36 -4.60 8.64 -2.73
CA LEU A 36 -5.64 8.30 -3.69
C LEU A 36 -6.99 8.63 -3.05
N ARG A 37 -7.59 9.75 -3.46
CA ARG A 37 -8.83 10.25 -2.89
C ARG A 37 -10.02 9.86 -3.76
N GLY A 38 -11.13 9.51 -3.13
CA GLY A 38 -12.40 9.27 -3.83
C GLY A 38 -13.46 8.68 -2.94
N GLY A 39 -14.70 8.72 -3.38
CA GLY A 39 -15.86 8.15 -2.70
C GLY A 39 -15.88 6.61 -2.71
N ASP A 40 -16.95 6.03 -2.11
CA ASP A 40 -17.18 4.60 -2.19
C ASP A 40 -17.42 4.15 -3.63
N GLY A 41 -16.88 2.99 -3.98
CA GLY A 41 -17.09 2.38 -5.29
C GLY A 41 -16.36 3.07 -6.45
N CYS A 42 -15.63 4.18 -6.24
CA CYS A 42 -14.91 4.87 -7.33
C CYS A 42 -13.68 4.12 -7.87
N GLY A 43 -13.34 2.96 -7.31
CA GLY A 43 -12.26 2.12 -7.81
C GLY A 43 -10.93 2.21 -7.07
N LYS A 44 -10.84 2.87 -5.90
CA LYS A 44 -9.58 2.99 -5.12
C LYS A 44 -8.88 1.65 -4.90
N SER A 45 -9.59 0.66 -4.35
CA SER A 45 -9.00 -0.69 -4.09
C SER A 45 -8.65 -1.41 -5.40
N THR A 46 -9.42 -1.20 -6.48
CA THR A 46 -9.08 -1.73 -7.81
C THR A 46 -7.80 -1.08 -8.34
N LEU A 47 -7.64 0.23 -8.16
CA LEU A 47 -6.40 0.91 -8.54
C LEU A 47 -5.21 0.38 -7.73
N LEU A 48 -5.35 0.18 -6.41
CA LEU A 48 -4.29 -0.43 -5.62
C LEU A 48 -3.92 -1.84 -6.13
N ARG A 49 -4.90 -2.66 -6.54
CA ARG A 49 -4.65 -3.99 -7.14
C ARG A 49 -3.86 -3.90 -8.45
N LEU A 50 -4.18 -2.93 -9.30
CA LEU A 50 -3.46 -2.65 -10.54
C LEU A 50 -2.03 -2.20 -10.24
N LEU A 51 -1.85 -1.23 -9.32
CA LEU A 51 -0.54 -0.73 -8.92
C LEU A 51 0.31 -1.82 -8.25
N ALA A 52 -0.30 -2.78 -7.56
CA ALA A 52 0.38 -3.94 -6.98
C ALA A 52 0.78 -4.98 -8.02
N GLY A 53 0.30 -4.89 -9.26
CA GLY A 53 0.44 -5.94 -10.27
C GLY A 53 -0.29 -7.23 -9.92
N ALA A 54 -1.34 -7.14 -9.08
CA ALA A 54 -2.20 -8.26 -8.70
C ALA A 54 -3.27 -8.56 -9.74
N ILE A 55 -3.67 -7.56 -10.51
CA ILE A 55 -4.52 -7.67 -11.70
C ILE A 55 -3.87 -6.88 -12.85
N GLU A 56 -4.11 -7.32 -14.07
CA GLU A 56 -3.56 -6.65 -15.26
C GLU A 56 -4.54 -5.60 -15.80
N PRO A 57 -4.06 -4.44 -16.27
CA PRO A 57 -4.89 -3.47 -16.96
C PRO A 57 -5.32 -3.99 -18.34
N GLN A 58 -6.44 -3.50 -18.86
CA GLN A 58 -6.89 -3.81 -20.23
C GLN A 58 -5.99 -3.14 -21.27
N SER A 59 -5.48 -1.95 -20.97
CA SER A 59 -4.43 -1.27 -21.74
C SER A 59 -3.75 -0.19 -20.87
N GLY A 60 -2.68 0.42 -21.40
CA GLY A 60 -1.84 1.36 -20.68
C GLY A 60 -0.62 0.69 -20.06
N THR A 61 0.21 1.47 -19.38
CA THR A 61 1.47 0.98 -18.82
C THR A 61 1.65 1.37 -17.36
N LEU A 62 2.28 0.48 -16.59
CA LEU A 62 2.69 0.67 -15.22
C LEU A 62 4.18 0.38 -15.11
N CYS A 63 4.98 1.36 -14.65
CA CYS A 63 6.42 1.23 -14.53
C CYS A 63 6.91 1.75 -13.18
N ILE A 64 7.69 0.93 -12.43
CA ILE A 64 8.41 1.34 -11.22
C ILE A 64 9.89 1.30 -11.50
N ASN A 65 10.60 2.43 -11.28
CA ASN A 65 12.05 2.52 -11.52
C ASN A 65 12.46 1.99 -12.91
N ASN A 66 11.69 2.29 -13.95
CA ASN A 66 11.84 1.80 -15.33
C ASN A 66 11.60 0.29 -15.51
N VAL A 67 11.03 -0.41 -14.55
CA VAL A 67 10.62 -1.80 -14.65
C VAL A 67 9.13 -1.85 -15.00
N SER A 68 8.81 -2.39 -16.16
CA SER A 68 7.43 -2.54 -16.65
C SER A 68 6.72 -3.69 -15.93
N ALA A 69 5.49 -3.45 -15.48
CA ALA A 69 4.65 -4.49 -14.88
C ALA A 69 4.30 -5.61 -15.88
N HIS A 70 4.17 -5.28 -17.15
CA HIS A 70 3.86 -6.24 -18.22
C HIS A 70 5.08 -7.07 -18.65
N GLU A 71 6.24 -6.40 -18.86
CA GLU A 71 7.44 -7.07 -19.36
C GLU A 71 8.17 -7.87 -18.29
N GLN A 72 8.19 -7.37 -17.05
CA GLN A 72 8.93 -7.95 -15.93
C GLN A 72 8.07 -8.03 -14.67
N PRO A 73 6.94 -8.78 -14.69
CA PRO A 73 5.95 -8.75 -13.61
C PRO A 73 6.51 -9.20 -12.25
N GLY A 74 7.44 -10.14 -12.22
CA GLY A 74 8.10 -10.58 -10.99
C GLY A 74 8.97 -9.50 -10.37
N VAL A 75 9.80 -8.81 -11.18
CA VAL A 75 10.68 -7.72 -10.73
C VAL A 75 9.87 -6.48 -10.34
N TYR A 76 8.77 -6.21 -11.04
CA TYR A 76 7.85 -5.14 -10.70
C TYR A 76 7.22 -5.38 -9.32
N ARG A 77 6.60 -6.56 -9.10
CA ARG A 77 5.95 -6.91 -7.83
C ARG A 77 6.90 -6.93 -6.64
N ALA A 78 8.15 -7.30 -6.84
CA ALA A 78 9.16 -7.25 -5.78
C ALA A 78 9.47 -5.83 -5.27
N GLN A 79 9.09 -4.78 -6.03
CA GLN A 79 9.24 -3.37 -5.64
C GLN A 79 8.00 -2.82 -4.92
N VAL A 80 6.91 -3.59 -4.82
CA VAL A 80 5.65 -3.16 -4.22
C VAL A 80 5.35 -3.97 -2.98
N PHE A 81 4.94 -3.32 -1.92
CA PHE A 81 4.25 -3.95 -0.80
C PHE A 81 2.76 -3.60 -0.85
N TRP A 82 1.92 -4.60 -0.82
CA TRP A 82 0.48 -4.48 -0.67
C TRP A 82 -0.08 -5.71 0.04
N ALA A 83 -0.79 -5.49 1.14
CA ALA A 83 -1.53 -6.54 1.82
C ALA A 83 -2.99 -6.48 1.34
N ASP A 84 -3.43 -7.49 0.59
CA ASP A 84 -4.82 -7.61 0.17
C ASP A 84 -5.71 -7.90 1.38
N PRO A 85 -6.61 -6.97 1.78
CA PRO A 85 -7.51 -7.19 2.91
C PRO A 85 -8.48 -8.36 2.72
N GLN A 86 -8.69 -8.79 1.47
CA GLN A 86 -9.59 -9.88 1.10
C GLN A 86 -8.85 -11.22 0.94
N SER A 87 -7.51 -11.21 1.00
CA SER A 87 -6.73 -12.43 0.83
C SER A 87 -6.86 -13.35 2.03
N THR A 88 -7.10 -14.64 1.76
CA THR A 88 -7.08 -15.72 2.76
C THR A 88 -5.77 -16.51 2.76
N ALA A 89 -4.80 -16.10 1.94
CA ALA A 89 -3.55 -16.85 1.72
C ALA A 89 -2.75 -17.11 3.01
N PHE A 90 -2.84 -16.21 3.99
CA PHE A 90 -2.09 -16.29 5.25
C PHE A 90 -2.96 -16.59 6.48
N GLU A 91 -4.23 -16.92 6.32
CA GLU A 91 -5.15 -17.12 7.44
C GLU A 91 -4.65 -18.17 8.47
N GLN A 92 -4.03 -19.25 8.01
CA GLN A 92 -3.49 -20.31 8.86
C GLN A 92 -2.06 -20.03 9.36
N THR A 93 -1.45 -18.93 8.91
CA THR A 93 -0.06 -18.57 9.25
C THR A 93 -0.04 -17.76 10.54
N THR A 94 0.93 -18.04 11.44
CA THR A 94 1.10 -17.18 12.62
C THR A 94 1.61 -15.79 12.24
N VAL A 95 1.35 -14.80 13.08
CA VAL A 95 1.87 -13.44 12.87
C VAL A 95 3.39 -13.43 12.70
N ARG A 96 4.09 -14.23 13.51
CA ARG A 96 5.55 -14.40 13.44
C ARG A 96 5.98 -14.93 12.08
N ASP A 97 5.34 -16.01 11.62
CA ASP A 97 5.69 -16.65 10.34
C ASP A 97 5.33 -15.76 9.16
N TYR A 98 4.23 -14.99 9.25
CA TYR A 98 3.88 -13.97 8.26
C TYR A 98 5.01 -12.93 8.12
N PHE A 99 5.53 -12.41 9.24
CA PHE A 99 6.66 -11.47 9.19
C PHE A 99 7.93 -12.11 8.62
N ALA A 100 8.19 -13.38 8.93
CA ALA A 100 9.33 -14.11 8.36
C ALA A 100 9.21 -14.26 6.83
N VAL A 101 8.00 -14.56 6.33
CA VAL A 101 7.72 -14.60 4.88
C VAL A 101 7.96 -13.22 4.26
N GLN A 102 7.41 -12.13 4.83
CA GLN A 102 7.61 -10.79 4.32
C GLN A 102 9.10 -10.39 4.31
N SER A 103 9.82 -10.74 5.36
CA SER A 103 11.27 -10.50 5.45
C SER A 103 12.06 -11.24 4.35
N SER A 104 11.64 -12.44 3.98
CA SER A 104 12.30 -13.21 2.92
C SER A 104 12.01 -12.68 1.50
N GLN A 105 10.86 -12.05 1.31
CA GLN A 105 10.42 -11.53 0.01
C GLN A 105 10.95 -10.14 -0.30
N HIS A 106 11.35 -9.37 0.72
CA HIS A 106 11.78 -7.98 0.57
C HIS A 106 13.22 -7.81 1.07
N ALA A 107 14.18 -7.66 0.16
CA ALA A 107 15.61 -7.51 0.49
C ALA A 107 15.92 -6.29 1.38
N GLY A 108 15.07 -5.27 1.34
CA GLY A 108 15.18 -4.05 2.17
C GLY A 108 14.42 -4.13 3.50
N PHE A 109 14.04 -5.32 3.96
CA PHE A 109 13.24 -5.49 5.17
C PHE A 109 14.01 -5.05 6.44
N ASP A 110 13.43 -4.10 7.18
CA ASP A 110 14.03 -3.50 8.38
C ASP A 110 13.48 -4.18 9.64
N GLN A 111 14.31 -5.00 10.29
CA GLN A 111 13.97 -5.71 11.52
C GLN A 111 13.78 -4.77 12.71
N GLN A 112 14.48 -3.63 12.76
CA GLN A 112 14.32 -2.66 13.84
C GLN A 112 12.99 -1.93 13.71
N MET A 113 12.61 -1.56 12.48
CA MET A 113 11.30 -1.01 12.20
C MET A 113 10.18 -2.01 12.52
N LEU A 114 10.35 -3.29 12.21
CA LEU A 114 9.38 -4.31 12.59
C LEU A 114 9.22 -4.40 14.11
N ALA A 115 10.31 -4.44 14.87
CA ALA A 115 10.27 -4.48 16.33
C ALA A 115 9.53 -3.25 16.90
N SER A 116 9.86 -2.06 16.41
CA SER A 116 9.16 -0.82 16.80
C SER A 116 7.68 -0.83 16.44
N ALA A 117 7.31 -1.41 15.28
CA ALA A 117 5.92 -1.51 14.86
C ALA A 117 5.14 -2.56 15.67
N ILE A 118 5.76 -3.66 16.06
CA ILE A 118 5.15 -4.66 16.97
C ILE A 118 4.80 -4.00 18.29
N GLU A 119 5.73 -3.27 18.90
CA GLU A 119 5.52 -2.54 20.15
C GLU A 119 4.46 -1.43 19.96
N GLY A 120 4.66 -0.53 19.00
CA GLY A 120 3.79 0.64 18.80
C GLY A 120 2.35 0.30 18.39
N LEU A 121 2.12 -0.88 17.81
CA LEU A 121 0.79 -1.39 17.45
C LEU A 121 0.24 -2.41 18.49
N GLY A 122 0.98 -2.72 19.54
CA GLY A 122 0.57 -3.65 20.61
C GLY A 122 0.37 -5.08 20.09
N LEU A 123 1.28 -5.57 19.25
CA LEU A 123 1.16 -6.88 18.60
C LEU A 123 1.81 -8.03 19.41
N GLU A 124 2.59 -7.76 20.46
CA GLU A 124 3.30 -8.78 21.24
C GLU A 124 2.41 -9.93 21.70
N PRO A 125 1.17 -9.70 22.23
CA PRO A 125 0.29 -10.77 22.70
C PRO A 125 -0.26 -11.63 21.56
N HIS A 126 -0.03 -11.24 20.29
CA HIS A 126 -0.60 -11.85 19.10
C HIS A 126 0.42 -12.58 18.23
N ILE A 127 1.73 -12.45 18.50
CA ILE A 127 2.83 -12.94 17.66
C ILE A 127 2.72 -14.45 17.33
N HIS A 128 2.23 -15.25 18.26
CA HIS A 128 2.09 -16.71 18.08
C HIS A 128 0.70 -17.16 17.63
N LYS A 129 -0.24 -16.22 17.43
CA LYS A 129 -1.58 -16.54 16.95
C LYS A 129 -1.61 -16.60 15.43
N ALA A 130 -2.39 -17.52 14.87
CA ALA A 130 -2.69 -17.53 13.45
C ALA A 130 -3.59 -16.34 13.08
N LEU A 131 -3.45 -15.83 11.85
CA LEU A 131 -4.17 -14.62 11.41
C LEU A 131 -5.70 -14.79 11.51
N PHE A 132 -6.25 -15.98 11.24
CA PHE A 132 -7.70 -16.22 11.37
C PHE A 132 -8.24 -16.02 12.80
N MET A 133 -7.37 -16.10 13.83
CA MET A 133 -7.72 -15.92 15.24
C MET A 133 -7.78 -14.44 15.66
N LEU A 134 -7.39 -13.53 14.78
CA LEU A 134 -7.27 -12.11 15.06
C LEU A 134 -8.54 -11.36 14.63
N SER A 135 -8.88 -10.29 15.35
CA SER A 135 -9.87 -9.33 14.90
C SER A 135 -9.41 -8.62 13.61
N THR A 136 -10.34 -8.07 12.85
CA THR A 136 -10.03 -7.27 11.66
C THR A 136 -9.04 -6.14 11.94
N GLY A 137 -9.23 -5.42 13.07
CA GLY A 137 -8.31 -4.36 13.49
C GLY A 137 -6.92 -4.90 13.81
N THR A 138 -6.81 -6.06 14.49
CA THR A 138 -5.50 -6.67 14.80
C THR A 138 -4.82 -7.18 13.52
N LYS A 139 -5.53 -7.80 12.59
CA LYS A 139 -4.98 -8.17 11.26
C LYS A 139 -4.42 -6.94 10.54
N ARG A 140 -5.17 -5.83 10.54
CA ARG A 140 -4.72 -4.57 9.94
C ARG A 140 -3.42 -4.06 10.55
N LYS A 141 -3.29 -4.13 11.89
CA LYS A 141 -2.03 -3.78 12.57
C LYS A 141 -0.86 -4.66 12.11
N VAL A 142 -1.08 -5.98 11.91
CA VAL A 142 -0.05 -6.89 11.37
C VAL A 142 0.39 -6.46 9.97
N TRP A 143 -0.55 -6.14 9.09
CA TRP A 143 -0.23 -5.67 7.73
C TRP A 143 0.51 -4.33 7.73
N LEU A 144 0.11 -3.39 8.60
CA LEU A 144 0.78 -2.10 8.76
C LEU A 144 2.21 -2.26 9.29
N ALA A 145 2.43 -3.16 10.26
CA ALA A 145 3.77 -3.45 10.75
C ALA A 145 4.69 -3.96 9.64
N ALA A 146 4.21 -4.92 8.82
CA ALA A 146 4.94 -5.41 7.67
C ALA A 146 5.16 -4.30 6.62
N ALA A 147 4.16 -3.45 6.36
CA ALA A 147 4.23 -2.36 5.40
C ALA A 147 5.32 -1.34 5.74
N PHE A 148 5.46 -0.97 7.01
CA PHE A 148 6.52 -0.04 7.42
C PHE A 148 7.90 -0.68 7.38
N ALA A 149 7.99 -1.99 7.66
CA ALA A 149 9.26 -2.72 7.70
C ALA A 149 9.74 -3.22 6.33
N CYS A 150 8.86 -3.43 5.34
CA CYS A 150 9.18 -4.17 4.10
C CYS A 150 10.30 -3.56 3.24
N GLY A 151 10.56 -2.25 3.32
CA GLY A 151 11.59 -1.61 2.49
C GLY A 151 11.25 -1.46 1.00
N ALA A 152 10.02 -1.80 0.56
CA ALA A 152 9.60 -1.70 -0.83
C ALA A 152 9.66 -0.25 -1.36
N ALA A 153 9.91 -0.07 -2.66
CA ALA A 153 9.91 1.25 -3.29
C ALA A 153 8.52 1.90 -3.22
N ILE A 154 7.47 1.10 -3.39
CA ILE A 154 6.07 1.52 -3.31
C ILE A 154 5.36 0.70 -2.23
N THR A 155 4.74 1.36 -1.27
CA THR A 155 3.90 0.74 -0.23
C THR A 155 2.47 1.22 -0.38
N LEU A 156 1.53 0.29 -0.60
CA LEU A 156 0.13 0.57 -0.86
C LEU A 156 -0.69 0.25 0.40
N LEU A 157 -1.49 1.21 0.86
CA LEU A 157 -2.29 1.11 2.09
C LEU A 157 -3.76 1.47 1.78
N ASP A 158 -4.65 0.51 1.96
CA ASP A 158 -6.09 0.68 1.76
C ASP A 158 -6.76 1.00 3.11
N GLU A 159 -7.30 2.21 3.25
CA GLU A 159 -7.93 2.73 4.46
C GLU A 159 -7.13 2.42 5.74
N PRO A 160 -5.88 2.89 5.86
CA PRO A 160 -4.96 2.42 6.90
C PRO A 160 -5.40 2.70 8.34
N PHE A 161 -6.34 3.62 8.54
CA PHE A 161 -6.80 4.03 9.89
C PHE A 161 -8.09 3.31 10.34
N THR A 162 -8.78 2.62 9.43
CA THR A 162 -10.05 1.95 9.73
C THR A 162 -9.84 0.83 10.75
N ALA A 163 -10.72 0.75 11.76
CA ALA A 163 -10.73 -0.24 12.84
C ALA A 163 -9.48 -0.24 13.75
N LEU A 164 -8.71 0.85 13.78
CA LEU A 164 -7.60 1.03 14.71
C LEU A 164 -8.04 1.76 15.99
N ASP A 165 -7.36 1.45 17.10
CA ASP A 165 -7.45 2.22 18.33
C ASP A 165 -6.58 3.50 18.30
N GLY A 166 -6.82 4.42 19.21
CA GLY A 166 -6.13 5.71 19.27
C GLY A 166 -4.60 5.62 19.29
N PRO A 167 -3.98 4.78 20.16
CA PRO A 167 -2.53 4.60 20.15
C PRO A 167 -1.98 4.11 18.81
N SER A 168 -2.65 3.14 18.18
CA SER A 168 -2.26 2.64 16.85
C SER A 168 -2.38 3.70 15.76
N ILE A 169 -3.45 4.52 15.77
CA ILE A 169 -3.59 5.67 14.86
C ILE A 169 -2.41 6.63 15.05
N ALA A 170 -2.06 6.97 16.30
CA ALA A 170 -0.94 7.87 16.58
C ALA A 170 0.39 7.32 16.04
N PHE A 171 0.66 6.02 16.23
CA PHE A 171 1.84 5.36 15.68
C PHE A 171 1.87 5.43 14.15
N VAL A 172 0.77 5.04 13.47
CA VAL A 172 0.68 5.07 12.00
C VAL A 172 0.88 6.49 11.48
N MET A 173 0.26 7.50 12.10
CA MET A 173 0.44 8.92 11.74
C MET A 173 1.89 9.35 11.87
N GLN A 174 2.59 8.95 12.92
CA GLN A 174 4.01 9.24 13.11
C GLN A 174 4.86 8.60 11.99
N GLN A 175 4.61 7.32 11.66
CA GLN A 175 5.34 6.64 10.57
C GLN A 175 5.11 7.29 9.22
N LEU A 176 3.87 7.67 8.90
CA LEU A 176 3.56 8.37 7.66
C LEU A 176 4.14 9.79 7.61
N THR A 177 4.21 10.49 8.75
CA THR A 177 4.90 11.79 8.85
C THR A 177 6.40 11.65 8.56
N ASN A 178 7.03 10.59 9.06
CA ASN A 178 8.42 10.27 8.74
C ASN A 178 8.60 9.88 7.27
N ALA A 179 7.67 9.10 6.73
CA ALA A 179 7.64 8.69 5.33
C ALA A 179 7.53 9.88 4.36
N ALA A 180 6.80 10.94 4.72
CA ALA A 180 6.67 12.15 3.91
C ALA A 180 8.02 12.84 3.60
N ARG A 181 9.04 12.59 4.43
CA ARG A 181 10.40 13.14 4.25
C ARG A 181 11.33 12.23 3.44
N GLN A 182 10.92 11.01 3.13
CA GLN A 182 11.74 10.05 2.38
C GLN A 182 11.97 10.50 0.94
N THR A 183 13.07 10.01 0.36
CA THR A 183 13.48 10.39 -1.00
C THR A 183 13.56 9.22 -1.96
N GLN A 184 13.41 7.98 -1.47
CA GLN A 184 13.57 6.75 -2.24
C GLN A 184 12.38 5.80 -2.15
N ARG A 185 11.37 6.13 -1.35
CA ARG A 185 10.17 5.30 -1.14
C ARG A 185 8.93 6.17 -1.22
N ALA A 186 7.83 5.59 -1.69
CA ALA A 186 6.53 6.20 -1.67
C ALA A 186 5.51 5.34 -0.93
N TYR A 187 4.65 6.00 -0.15
CA TYR A 187 3.47 5.42 0.46
C TYR A 187 2.23 5.98 -0.25
N VAL A 188 1.38 5.08 -0.72
CA VAL A 188 0.13 5.43 -1.39
C VAL A 188 -1.01 5.05 -0.47
N LEU A 189 -1.76 6.03 -0.02
CA LEU A 189 -2.91 5.85 0.86
C LEU A 189 -4.18 5.95 0.02
N ALA A 190 -5.02 4.93 0.02
CA ALA A 190 -6.38 5.04 -0.50
C ALA A 190 -7.30 5.41 0.67
N ASP A 191 -7.88 6.61 0.64
CA ASP A 191 -8.76 7.11 1.70
C ASP A 191 -9.69 8.22 1.16
N TYR A 192 -10.68 8.62 1.96
CA TYR A 192 -11.61 9.71 1.64
C TYR A 192 -11.00 11.08 1.89
N VAL A 193 -10.22 11.20 2.94
CA VAL A 193 -9.71 12.47 3.45
C VAL A 193 -8.22 12.38 3.72
N ALA A 194 -7.51 13.44 3.36
CA ALA A 194 -6.10 13.58 3.70
C ALA A 194 -5.92 13.66 5.22
N PRO A 195 -5.02 12.86 5.82
CA PRO A 195 -4.65 13.05 7.21
C PRO A 195 -4.00 14.43 7.40
N ALA A 196 -4.64 15.31 8.18
CA ALA A 196 -4.30 16.74 8.28
C ALA A 196 -2.83 17.03 8.69
N ALA A 197 -2.18 16.10 9.38
CA ALA A 197 -0.81 16.28 9.88
C ALA A 197 0.29 15.75 8.94
N ILE A 198 -0.07 15.15 7.79
CA ILE A 198 0.90 14.55 6.87
C ILE A 198 1.09 15.47 5.67
N ALA A 199 2.36 15.85 5.41
CA ALA A 199 2.71 16.57 4.19
C ALA A 199 2.63 15.60 2.99
N LEU A 200 1.61 15.78 2.14
CA LEU A 200 1.42 14.96 0.95
C LEU A 200 2.34 15.40 -0.18
N ALA A 201 2.96 14.45 -0.87
CA ALA A 201 3.70 14.68 -2.10
C ALA A 201 2.74 14.97 -3.28
N SER A 202 1.57 14.28 -3.29
CA SER A 202 0.51 14.49 -4.28
C SER A 202 -0.83 13.97 -3.79
N VAL A 203 -1.90 14.44 -4.43
CA VAL A 203 -3.26 13.89 -4.31
C VAL A 203 -3.72 13.50 -5.71
N ILE A 204 -4.25 12.29 -5.84
CA ILE A 204 -4.80 11.76 -7.08
C ILE A 204 -6.28 11.50 -6.82
N ASP A 205 -7.15 12.24 -7.51
CA ASP A 205 -8.60 12.06 -7.42
C ASP A 205 -9.02 10.89 -8.31
N VAL A 206 -9.55 9.84 -7.65
CA VAL A 206 -10.07 8.64 -8.32
C VAL A 206 -11.58 8.80 -8.47
N GLY A 207 -12.08 8.80 -9.70
CA GLY A 207 -13.51 8.94 -9.97
C GLY A 207 -13.94 10.27 -10.63
N GLU A 208 -13.07 11.28 -10.72
CA GLU A 208 -13.37 12.49 -11.50
C GLU A 208 -13.14 12.32 -13.02
N GLN A 209 -12.64 11.16 -13.47
CA GLN A 209 -12.27 10.92 -14.86
C GLN A 209 -13.28 10.06 -15.65
N ALA A 210 -14.46 9.79 -15.09
CA ALA A 210 -15.56 9.11 -15.79
C ALA A 210 -16.54 10.15 -16.37
N ALA A 211 -16.05 11.03 -17.25
CA ALA A 211 -16.89 11.93 -18.03
C ALA A 211 -16.36 11.99 -19.47
#